data_30243ee6709a7cd765314da72eb666cc
#
_entry.id   30243ee6709a7cd765314da72eb666cc
#
_cell.length_a   1.000
_cell.length_b   1.000
_cell.length_c   1.000
_cell.angle_alpha   90.00
_cell.angle_beta   90.00
_cell.angle_gamma   90.00
#
_symmetry.space_group_name_H-M   'P 1'
#
loop_
_entity.id
_entity.type
_entity.pdbx_description
1 polymer ?
#
loop_
_entity_poly.entity_id
_entity_poly.type
_entity_poly.pdbx_seq_one_letter_code
_entity_poly.pdbx_strand_id
1 'polypeptide(L)'
;TRHGTTRHGCPSYTESYARSAQAARRYLEEYPSIKVVLDVHRDAMESGDARVRPLTTLDGQPTAQVMIIAGCNNGGTVQLPNWRLNLCFAAKWEERMEMLYPGLTRPGLGGYRF
;
A
#
# COMPACT_ATOMS: atom_id res chain seq x y z
N THR A 1 -8.68 10.57 -11.27
CA THR A 1 -8.39 10.11 -9.90
C THR A 1 -9.62 10.33 -9.04
N ARG A 2 -9.99 9.33 -8.26
CA ARG A 2 -11.08 9.41 -7.27
C ARG A 2 -10.47 9.22 -5.88
N HIS A 3 -10.85 10.09 -4.94
CA HIS A 3 -10.44 9.99 -3.54
C HIS A 3 -11.64 9.60 -2.69
N GLY A 4 -11.52 8.47 -1.98
CA GLY A 4 -12.49 8.08 -0.98
C GLY A 4 -12.21 8.82 0.34
N THR A 5 -13.20 9.53 0.87
CA THR A 5 -13.10 10.28 2.13
C THR A 5 -13.80 9.60 3.30
N THR A 6 -14.29 8.38 3.10
CA THR A 6 -14.99 7.62 4.13
C THR A 6 -14.03 7.23 5.27
N ARG A 7 -14.44 7.50 6.52
CA ARG A 7 -13.68 7.08 7.71
C ARG A 7 -13.97 5.61 8.00
N HIS A 8 -13.00 4.74 7.70
CA HIS A 8 -13.15 3.28 7.89
C HIS A 8 -12.88 2.84 9.34
N GLY A 9 -12.26 3.67 10.16
CA GLY A 9 -11.98 3.38 11.58
C GLY A 9 -13.16 3.54 12.53
N CYS A 10 -14.33 4.02 12.09
CA CYS A 10 -15.53 4.19 12.90
C CYS A 10 -16.61 3.16 12.55
N PRO A 11 -17.40 2.63 13.52
CA PRO A 11 -17.33 2.87 14.97
C PRO A 11 -16.18 2.12 15.66
N SER A 12 -15.57 1.11 15.03
CA SER A 12 -14.45 0.37 15.63
C SER A 12 -13.32 0.17 14.59
N TYR A 13 -12.09 0.05 15.08
CA TYR A 13 -10.94 -0.23 14.21
C TYR A 13 -10.95 -1.68 13.69
N THR A 14 -11.50 -2.61 14.44
CA THR A 14 -11.45 -4.06 14.19
C THR A 14 -11.97 -4.49 12.82
N GLU A 15 -12.91 -3.74 12.24
CA GLU A 15 -13.49 -4.06 10.92
C GLU A 15 -13.11 -3.02 9.83
N SER A 16 -12.09 -2.22 10.08
CA SER A 16 -11.71 -1.14 9.17
C SER A 16 -11.36 -1.65 7.76
N TYR A 17 -10.64 -2.76 7.67
CA TYR A 17 -10.28 -3.36 6.39
C TYR A 17 -11.48 -3.91 5.61
N ALA A 18 -12.45 -4.51 6.31
CA ALA A 18 -13.68 -5.00 5.67
C ALA A 18 -14.50 -3.84 5.09
N ARG A 19 -14.61 -2.73 5.83
CA ARG A 19 -15.28 -1.52 5.35
C ARG A 19 -14.56 -0.86 4.19
N SER A 20 -13.23 -0.80 4.23
CA SER A 20 -12.41 -0.30 3.14
C SER A 20 -12.58 -1.14 1.87
N ALA A 21 -12.53 -2.46 2.00
CA ALA A 21 -12.76 -3.39 0.89
C ALA A 21 -14.15 -3.24 0.28
N GLN A 22 -15.18 -3.07 1.11
CA GLN A 22 -16.55 -2.83 0.63
C GLN A 22 -16.66 -1.51 -0.14
N ALA A 23 -16.05 -0.43 0.36
CA ALA A 23 -16.00 0.84 -0.33
C ALA A 23 -15.28 0.73 -1.68
N ALA A 24 -14.14 0.05 -1.71
CA ALA A 24 -13.37 -0.18 -2.94
C ALA A 24 -14.20 -0.96 -3.98
N ARG A 25 -14.89 -2.04 -3.57
CA ARG A 25 -15.76 -2.82 -4.46
C ARG A 25 -16.85 -1.96 -5.08
N ARG A 26 -17.55 -1.15 -4.28
CA ARG A 26 -18.58 -0.24 -4.78
C ARG A 26 -18.03 0.74 -5.83
N TYR A 27 -16.83 1.32 -5.60
CA TYR A 27 -16.19 2.19 -6.58
C TYR A 27 -15.80 1.46 -7.87
N LEU A 28 -15.35 0.22 -7.78
CA LEU A 28 -15.01 -0.58 -8.97
C LEU A 28 -16.24 -0.96 -9.78
N GLU A 29 -17.39 -1.22 -9.12
CA GLU A 29 -18.67 -1.48 -9.76
C GLU A 29 -19.22 -0.22 -10.45
N GLU A 30 -19.15 0.92 -9.77
CA GLU A 30 -19.63 2.21 -10.28
C GLU A 30 -18.74 2.76 -11.41
N TYR A 31 -17.42 2.50 -11.35
CA TYR A 31 -16.44 3.01 -12.31
C TYR A 31 -15.57 1.89 -12.91
N PRO A 32 -16.05 1.12 -13.88
CA PRO A 32 -15.32 -0.02 -14.46
C PRO A 32 -14.00 0.36 -15.16
N SER A 33 -13.81 1.65 -15.43
CA SER A 33 -12.56 2.19 -15.99
C SER A 33 -11.40 2.24 -14.99
N ILE A 34 -11.66 2.08 -13.68
CA ILE A 34 -10.60 2.00 -12.66
C ILE A 34 -9.82 0.70 -12.86
N LYS A 35 -8.51 0.82 -13.05
CA LYS A 35 -7.60 -0.33 -13.23
C LYS A 35 -6.67 -0.57 -12.05
N VAL A 36 -6.52 0.43 -11.19
CA VAL A 36 -5.62 0.38 -10.02
C VAL A 36 -6.34 0.98 -8.83
N VAL A 37 -6.24 0.30 -7.70
CA VAL A 37 -6.69 0.79 -6.39
C VAL A 37 -5.48 0.85 -5.48
N LEU A 38 -5.28 1.98 -4.84
CA LEU A 38 -4.19 2.22 -3.89
C LEU A 38 -4.80 2.49 -2.51
N ASP A 39 -4.41 1.70 -1.53
CA ASP A 39 -4.68 1.97 -0.13
C ASP A 39 -3.46 2.66 0.47
N VAL A 40 -3.58 3.95 0.72
CA VAL A 40 -2.49 4.76 1.27
C VAL A 40 -2.74 4.95 2.76
N HIS A 41 -1.92 4.31 3.58
CA HIS A 41 -2.03 4.39 5.02
C HIS A 41 -0.65 4.37 5.69
N ARG A 42 -0.63 4.63 6.98
CA ARG A 42 0.57 4.48 7.80
C ARG A 42 0.63 3.07 8.38
N ASP A 43 1.83 2.55 8.50
CA ASP A 43 2.11 1.32 9.23
C ASP A 43 2.70 1.61 10.62
N ALA A 44 2.59 0.65 11.52
CA ALA A 44 3.26 0.65 12.81
C ALA A 44 4.32 -0.46 12.79
N MET A 45 5.58 -0.06 12.90
CA MET A 45 6.69 -1.01 13.02
C MET A 45 7.26 -0.95 14.42
N GLU A 46 7.47 -2.12 15.00
CA GLU A 46 8.06 -2.27 16.33
C GLU A 46 9.28 -3.19 16.24
N SER A 47 10.30 -2.88 17.00
CA SER A 47 11.48 -3.72 17.20
C SER A 47 11.78 -3.73 18.71
N GLY A 48 11.39 -4.80 19.39
CA GLY A 48 11.31 -4.82 20.84
C GLY A 48 10.32 -3.77 21.33
N ASP A 49 10.73 -2.95 22.29
CA ASP A 49 9.90 -1.86 22.85
C ASP A 49 10.00 -0.55 22.05
N ALA A 50 10.78 -0.52 20.98
CA ALA A 50 11.02 0.67 20.20
C ALA A 50 10.10 0.75 18.96
N ARG A 51 9.51 1.93 18.72
CA ARG A 51 8.83 2.22 17.45
C ARG A 51 9.84 2.59 16.38
N VAL A 52 9.82 1.85 15.30
CA VAL A 52 10.67 2.11 14.12
C VAL A 52 9.97 3.14 13.22
N ARG A 53 10.70 4.21 12.90
CA ARG A 53 10.24 5.28 12.00
C ARG A 53 11.22 5.39 10.84
N PRO A 54 11.03 4.67 9.74
CA PRO A 54 11.89 4.78 8.58
C PRO A 54 11.80 6.19 7.98
N LEU A 55 12.94 6.88 7.96
CA LEU A 55 13.06 8.25 7.47
C LEU A 55 14.14 8.32 6.40
N THR A 56 13.95 9.20 5.47
CA THR A 56 14.95 9.69 4.52
C THR A 56 14.97 11.20 4.53
N THR A 57 15.84 11.81 3.77
CA THR A 57 15.87 13.26 3.58
C THR A 57 15.64 13.55 2.11
N LEU A 58 14.57 14.29 1.80
CA LEU A 58 14.28 14.78 0.45
C LEU A 58 14.26 16.30 0.49
N ASP A 59 15.01 16.91 -0.42
CA ASP A 59 15.16 18.37 -0.51
C ASP A 59 15.51 19.03 0.83
N GLY A 60 16.35 18.36 1.62
CA GLY A 60 16.76 18.84 2.96
C GLY A 60 15.71 18.66 4.05
N GLN A 61 14.58 18.02 3.77
CA GLN A 61 13.49 17.81 4.74
C GLN A 61 13.40 16.34 5.16
N PRO A 62 13.25 16.05 6.47
CA PRO A 62 12.97 14.71 6.95
C PRO A 62 11.65 14.21 6.35
N THR A 63 11.69 13.08 5.68
CA THR A 63 10.55 12.51 4.96
C THR A 63 10.36 11.04 5.35
N ALA A 64 9.12 10.63 5.60
CA ALA A 64 8.80 9.24 5.86
C ALA A 64 9.05 8.42 4.59
N GLN A 65 9.76 7.30 4.74
CA GLN A 65 9.91 6.36 3.63
C GLN A 65 8.61 5.63 3.32
N VAL A 66 8.44 5.27 2.07
CA VAL A 66 7.28 4.54 1.54
C VAL A 66 7.64 3.08 1.30
N MET A 67 6.75 2.19 1.68
CA MET A 67 6.82 0.78 1.32
C MET A 67 5.61 0.43 0.47
N ILE A 68 5.82 -0.23 -0.65
CA ILE A 68 4.75 -0.73 -1.52
C ILE A 68 4.50 -2.19 -1.19
N ILE A 69 3.24 -2.53 -0.90
CA ILE A 69 2.80 -3.91 -0.70
C ILE A 69 1.86 -4.27 -1.84
N ALA A 70 2.20 -5.28 -2.61
CA ALA A 70 1.35 -5.82 -3.66
C ALA A 70 0.65 -7.10 -3.17
N GLY A 71 -0.63 -7.20 -3.44
CA GLY A 71 -1.37 -8.44 -3.19
C GLY A 71 -0.85 -9.57 -4.09
N CYS A 72 -0.33 -10.63 -3.49
CA CYS A 72 0.18 -11.81 -4.17
C CYS A 72 -0.63 -13.05 -3.81
N ASN A 73 -0.71 -14.00 -4.74
CA ASN A 73 -1.33 -15.30 -4.48
C ASN A 73 -0.27 -16.22 -3.87
N ASN A 74 -0.43 -16.55 -2.60
CA ASN A 74 0.53 -17.35 -1.84
C ASN A 74 0.05 -18.79 -1.57
N GLY A 75 -0.96 -19.25 -2.32
CA GLY A 75 -1.58 -20.54 -2.10
C GLY A 75 -2.55 -20.62 -0.92
N GLY A 76 -2.84 -19.48 -0.29
CA GLY A 76 -3.83 -19.37 0.78
C GLY A 76 -5.27 -19.36 0.27
N THR A 77 -6.19 -19.02 1.16
CA THR A 77 -7.64 -18.99 0.89
C THR A 77 -8.06 -17.85 -0.05
N VAL A 78 -7.24 -16.83 -0.17
CA VAL A 78 -7.53 -15.67 -1.03
C VAL A 78 -6.90 -15.90 -2.39
N GLN A 79 -7.74 -15.93 -3.42
CA GLN A 79 -7.31 -16.06 -4.81
C GLN A 79 -7.18 -14.66 -5.43
N LEU A 80 -5.99 -14.33 -5.92
CA LEU A 80 -5.67 -13.08 -6.60
C LEU A 80 -5.20 -13.37 -8.02
N PRO A 81 -6.13 -13.55 -8.98
CA PRO A 81 -5.78 -14.05 -10.32
C PRO A 81 -4.80 -13.14 -11.07
N ASN A 82 -4.80 -11.85 -10.78
CA ASN A 82 -3.94 -10.86 -11.42
C ASN A 82 -2.70 -10.48 -10.60
N TRP A 83 -2.32 -11.28 -9.62
CA TRP A 83 -1.22 -10.95 -8.70
C TRP A 83 0.10 -10.63 -9.41
N ARG A 84 0.42 -11.31 -10.53
CA ARG A 84 1.64 -11.03 -11.31
C ARG A 84 1.61 -9.62 -11.92
N LEU A 85 0.46 -9.19 -12.40
CA LEU A 85 0.28 -7.82 -12.93
C LEU A 85 0.39 -6.79 -11.80
N ASN A 86 -0.17 -7.08 -10.63
CA ASN A 86 -0.04 -6.23 -9.44
C ASN A 86 1.42 -6.08 -9.05
N LEU A 87 2.17 -7.18 -9.03
CA LEU A 87 3.60 -7.19 -8.70
C LEU A 87 4.42 -6.40 -9.73
N CYS A 88 4.18 -6.62 -11.03
CA CYS A 88 4.86 -5.86 -12.09
C CYS A 88 4.56 -4.36 -12.01
N PHE A 89 3.30 -4.00 -11.70
CA PHE A 89 2.92 -2.61 -11.50
C PHE A 89 3.63 -2.01 -10.28
N ALA A 90 3.63 -2.72 -9.15
CA ALA A 90 4.28 -2.26 -7.91
C ALA A 90 5.78 -2.04 -8.11
N ALA A 91 6.47 -2.98 -8.76
CA ALA A 91 7.91 -2.87 -9.04
C ALA A 91 8.25 -1.67 -9.94
N LYS A 92 7.48 -1.47 -11.02
CA LYS A 92 7.67 -0.31 -11.90
C LYS A 92 7.37 1.01 -11.21
N TRP A 93 6.39 1.01 -10.32
CA TRP A 93 6.02 2.19 -9.56
C TRP A 93 7.10 2.53 -8.53
N GLU A 94 7.62 1.53 -7.82
CA GLU A 94 8.73 1.69 -6.88
C GLU A 94 9.98 2.22 -7.60
N GLU A 95 10.36 1.61 -8.73
CA GLU A 95 11.47 2.07 -9.56
C GLU A 95 11.28 3.56 -9.97
N ARG A 96 10.08 3.93 -10.41
CA ARG A 96 9.80 5.29 -10.82
C ARG A 96 9.83 6.28 -9.66
N MET A 97 9.36 5.88 -8.49
CA MET A 97 9.44 6.70 -7.28
C MET A 97 10.89 6.92 -6.87
N GLU A 98 11.71 5.86 -6.89
CA GLU A 98 13.12 5.95 -6.53
C GLU A 98 13.93 6.80 -7.52
N MET A 99 13.59 6.74 -8.82
CA MET A 99 14.20 7.62 -9.83
C MET A 99 13.86 9.10 -9.61
N LEU A 100 12.63 9.41 -9.19
CA LEU A 100 12.19 10.80 -8.98
C LEU A 100 12.58 11.34 -7.60
N TYR A 101 12.62 10.46 -6.60
CA TYR A 101 12.87 10.79 -5.20
C TYR A 101 13.80 9.74 -4.58
N PRO A 102 15.12 9.83 -4.85
CA PRO A 102 16.09 8.85 -4.36
C PRO A 102 16.04 8.69 -2.84
N GLY A 103 15.92 7.46 -2.38
CA GLY A 103 15.81 7.11 -0.97
C GLY A 103 14.39 7.19 -0.39
N LEU A 104 13.38 7.55 -1.20
CA LEU A 104 11.98 7.58 -0.74
C LEU A 104 11.44 6.18 -0.48
N THR A 105 11.77 5.22 -1.33
CA THR A 105 11.33 3.84 -1.15
C THR A 105 12.22 3.12 -0.17
N ARG A 106 11.66 2.17 0.57
CA ARG A 106 12.44 1.34 1.51
C ARG A 106 13.11 0.21 0.74
N PRO A 107 14.44 0.25 0.55
CA PRO A 107 15.15 -0.82 -0.14
C PRO A 107 15.15 -2.09 0.69
N GLY A 108 14.92 -3.23 0.08
CA GLY A 108 15.26 -4.54 0.61
C GLY A 108 14.37 -5.15 1.69
N LEU A 109 13.36 -4.44 2.18
CA LEU A 109 12.27 -5.02 2.94
C LEU A 109 11.01 -5.14 2.08
N GLY A 110 11.21 -5.22 0.82
CA GLY A 110 10.18 -5.73 -0.06
C GLY A 110 9.77 -7.07 0.47
N GLY A 111 8.91 -7.05 1.48
CA GLY A 111 8.20 -8.22 1.93
C GLY A 111 7.25 -8.62 0.84
N TYR A 112 7.78 -8.92 -0.33
CA TYR A 112 7.17 -9.87 -1.23
C TYR A 112 7.20 -11.19 -0.46
N ARG A 113 6.33 -11.33 0.51
CA ARG A 113 6.01 -12.63 1.05
C ARG A 113 5.21 -13.31 -0.04
N PHE A 114 5.98 -13.99 -0.89
CA PHE A 114 5.46 -14.93 -1.86
C PHE A 114 4.76 -16.09 -1.14
#